data_72a2de73bcdc6de908bf0b17526b2994
#
_entry.id   72a2de73bcdc6de908bf0b17526b2994
#
_cell.length_a   1.000
_cell.length_b   1.000
_cell.length_c   1.000
_cell.angle_alpha   90.00
_cell.angle_beta   90.00
_cell.angle_gamma   90.00
#
_symmetry.space_group_name_H-M   'P 1'
#
loop_
_entity.id
_entity.type
_entity.pdbx_description
1 polymer ?
#
loop_
_entity_poly.entity_id
_entity_poly.type
_entity_poly.pdbx_seq_one_letter_code
_entity_poly.pdbx_strand_id
1 'polypeptide(L)'
;MRTMIFGAGTDLGVNIDGASLGPVQLMNDLKAFYKGESMMFEQDKDIIKSRNLSDRRKNEYEIEKFNTNLYKNIVDKIKEEYFPIMIGGDHSAAIASALASAKVNIDVGIIWIDAHTDYNTFETTVTGNIHGLPLAAINGYKNSELRYYHDGKVIQPSRTVIIGARSIDDAEKDNVKYSGVTVFTTQDIKEKGIEAIMDEAFKIAGYKTKGIHISYDLDIIDPDVAPGVSVPEFDGINEEEAMQINEYIINHMQSVLSYDLVEFNPLRDVDRKTEQIALNLLAQVIRAAENKKKWEHKITY
;
A
#
# COMPACT_ATOMS: atom_id res chain seq x y z
N MET A 1 -10.27 -18.36 4.81
CA MET A 1 -11.08 -17.44 3.99
C MET A 1 -10.60 -17.57 2.55
N ARG A 2 -11.42 -17.33 1.51
CA ARG A 2 -10.90 -17.33 0.14
C ARG A 2 -10.06 -16.06 -0.07
N THR A 3 -8.94 -16.18 -0.74
CA THR A 3 -8.09 -15.05 -1.11
C THR A 3 -8.28 -14.69 -2.58
N MET A 4 -8.14 -13.42 -2.91
CA MET A 4 -8.14 -12.92 -4.28
C MET A 4 -6.91 -12.03 -4.48
N ILE A 5 -6.05 -12.38 -5.42
CA ILE A 5 -4.87 -11.57 -5.75
C ILE A 5 -5.20 -10.65 -6.91
N PHE A 6 -4.94 -9.36 -6.73
CA PHE A 6 -5.04 -8.32 -7.74
C PHE A 6 -3.65 -7.85 -8.12
N GLY A 7 -3.23 -8.08 -9.35
CA GLY A 7 -2.04 -7.46 -9.90
C GLY A 7 -2.40 -6.08 -10.48
N ALA A 8 -1.77 -5.03 -10.01
CA ALA A 8 -1.99 -3.67 -10.47
C ALA A 8 -0.72 -3.12 -11.15
N GLY A 9 -0.48 -3.54 -12.39
CA GLY A 9 0.70 -3.19 -13.19
C GLY A 9 0.62 -1.77 -13.73
N THR A 10 0.94 -0.81 -12.88
CA THR A 10 1.07 0.61 -13.22
C THR A 10 2.36 1.21 -12.69
N ASP A 11 2.95 2.14 -13.43
CA ASP A 11 4.02 3.04 -12.99
C ASP A 11 3.75 4.48 -13.46
N LEU A 12 2.45 4.79 -13.63
CA LEU A 12 1.98 6.11 -14.07
C LEU A 12 2.20 7.19 -13.01
N GLY A 13 2.22 6.78 -11.72
CA GLY A 13 2.40 7.68 -10.59
C GLY A 13 3.84 8.10 -10.35
N VAL A 14 4.81 7.48 -11.01
CA VAL A 14 6.24 7.73 -10.84
C VAL A 14 6.93 8.03 -12.17
N ASN A 15 7.97 8.87 -12.15
CA ASN A 15 8.73 9.19 -13.37
C ASN A 15 9.70 8.08 -13.84
N ILE A 16 9.88 7.04 -13.03
CA ILE A 16 10.79 5.92 -13.27
C ILE A 16 9.98 4.77 -13.84
N ASP A 17 10.49 4.15 -14.91
CA ASP A 17 9.84 3.02 -15.54
C ASP A 17 10.21 1.72 -14.83
N GLY A 18 9.31 0.74 -14.86
CA GLY A 18 9.58 -0.63 -14.47
C GLY A 18 8.72 -1.17 -13.33
N ALA A 19 8.20 -0.34 -12.42
CA ALA A 19 7.32 -0.82 -11.35
C ALA A 19 6.07 -1.51 -11.89
N SER A 20 5.55 -1.10 -13.05
CA SER A 20 4.42 -1.76 -13.71
C SER A 20 4.67 -3.23 -14.07
N LEU A 21 5.92 -3.66 -14.19
CA LEU A 21 6.32 -5.05 -14.46
C LEU A 21 6.34 -5.91 -13.19
N GLY A 22 6.50 -5.28 -12.02
CA GLY A 22 6.58 -5.96 -10.73
C GLY A 22 5.42 -6.91 -10.45
N PRO A 23 4.15 -6.46 -10.54
CA PRO A 23 2.99 -7.33 -10.33
C PRO A 23 2.95 -8.52 -11.29
N VAL A 24 3.31 -8.33 -12.55
CA VAL A 24 3.35 -9.42 -13.55
C VAL A 24 4.37 -10.48 -13.15
N GLN A 25 5.57 -10.07 -12.77
CA GLN A 25 6.66 -10.97 -12.39
C GLN A 25 6.31 -11.72 -11.10
N LEU A 26 5.94 -11.02 -10.04
CA LEU A 26 5.57 -11.64 -8.76
C LEU A 26 4.39 -12.59 -8.89
N MET A 27 3.33 -12.21 -9.63
CA MET A 27 2.18 -13.10 -9.85
C MET A 27 2.54 -14.35 -10.65
N ASN A 28 3.49 -14.27 -11.59
CA ASN A 28 3.95 -15.45 -12.31
C ASN A 28 4.70 -16.42 -11.40
N ASP A 29 5.55 -15.93 -10.52
CA ASP A 29 6.30 -16.76 -9.58
C ASP A 29 5.39 -17.33 -8.47
N LEU A 30 4.39 -16.56 -8.03
CA LEU A 30 3.38 -17.05 -7.10
C LEU A 30 2.58 -18.25 -7.62
N LYS A 31 2.41 -18.42 -8.93
CA LYS A 31 1.72 -19.58 -9.53
C LYS A 31 2.32 -20.93 -9.14
N ALA A 32 3.58 -20.94 -8.71
CA ALA A 32 4.24 -22.16 -8.23
C ALA A 32 3.54 -22.74 -6.99
N PHE A 33 3.01 -21.89 -6.10
CA PHE A 33 2.41 -22.32 -4.83
C PHE A 33 1.01 -21.79 -4.56
N TYR A 34 0.60 -20.67 -5.18
CA TYR A 34 -0.77 -20.16 -5.06
C TYR A 34 -1.65 -20.68 -6.20
N LYS A 35 -2.76 -21.32 -5.84
CA LYS A 35 -3.75 -21.90 -6.78
C LYS A 35 -5.12 -21.23 -6.69
N GLY A 36 -5.23 -20.14 -5.91
CA GLY A 36 -6.45 -19.36 -5.76
C GLY A 36 -6.73 -18.45 -6.96
N GLU A 37 -7.74 -17.62 -6.81
CA GLU A 37 -8.17 -16.69 -7.87
C GLU A 37 -7.26 -15.45 -7.94
N SER A 38 -6.99 -15.01 -9.15
CA SER A 38 -6.23 -13.78 -9.39
C SER A 38 -6.73 -13.02 -10.61
N MET A 39 -6.58 -11.70 -10.59
CA MET A 39 -6.83 -10.80 -11.73
C MET A 39 -5.62 -9.91 -11.95
N MET A 40 -5.27 -9.67 -13.21
CA MET A 40 -4.21 -8.73 -13.59
C MET A 40 -4.82 -7.53 -14.28
N PHE A 41 -4.43 -6.35 -13.83
CA PHE A 41 -4.72 -5.04 -14.43
C PHE A 41 -3.40 -4.46 -14.91
N GLU A 42 -3.34 -4.07 -16.17
CA GLU A 42 -2.16 -3.43 -16.75
C GLU A 42 -2.54 -2.05 -17.25
N GLN A 43 -1.64 -1.09 -17.07
CA GLN A 43 -1.78 0.21 -17.72
C GLN A 43 -1.74 0.05 -19.24
N ASP A 44 -2.38 0.96 -19.94
CA ASP A 44 -2.33 0.99 -21.39
C ASP A 44 -0.90 1.28 -21.85
N LYS A 45 -0.37 0.42 -22.73
CA LYS A 45 1.02 0.49 -23.23
C LYS A 45 1.27 1.68 -24.15
N ASP A 46 0.20 2.26 -24.71
CA ASP A 46 0.28 3.42 -25.60
C ASP A 46 0.29 4.76 -24.82
N ILE A 47 0.18 4.73 -23.50
CA ILE A 47 0.26 5.94 -22.67
C ILE A 47 1.68 6.50 -22.70
N ILE A 48 1.79 7.76 -23.14
CA ILE A 48 3.04 8.53 -23.03
C ILE A 48 3.00 9.27 -21.70
N LYS A 49 3.79 8.81 -20.74
CA LYS A 49 3.85 9.42 -19.40
C LYS A 49 4.33 10.88 -19.46
N SER A 50 3.63 11.77 -18.74
CA SER A 50 4.09 13.14 -18.56
C SER A 50 5.39 13.14 -17.74
N ARG A 51 6.44 13.71 -18.33
CA ARG A 51 7.75 13.92 -17.66
C ARG A 51 8.04 15.40 -17.43
N ASN A 52 7.04 16.26 -17.65
CA ASN A 52 7.18 17.70 -17.47
C ASN A 52 7.30 18.01 -15.96
N LEU A 53 8.44 18.57 -15.56
CA LEU A 53 8.71 18.92 -14.15
C LEU A 53 7.79 20.01 -13.58
N SER A 54 7.17 20.83 -14.43
CA SER A 54 6.20 21.84 -14.00
C SER A 54 4.77 21.29 -13.85
N ASP A 55 4.52 20.09 -14.33
CA ASP A 55 3.22 19.43 -14.22
C ASP A 55 3.06 18.80 -12.82
N ARG A 56 2.13 19.34 -12.05
CA ARG A 56 1.81 18.87 -10.69
C ARG A 56 0.79 17.73 -10.67
N ARG A 57 0.19 17.42 -11.83
CA ARG A 57 -0.89 16.43 -12.00
C ARG A 57 -0.54 15.40 -13.07
N LYS A 58 0.69 14.90 -13.04
CA LYS A 58 1.20 13.97 -14.05
C LYS A 58 0.33 12.72 -14.13
N ASN A 59 -0.14 12.43 -15.35
CA ASN A 59 -0.91 11.22 -15.67
C ASN A 59 -2.17 11.02 -14.79
N GLU A 60 -2.70 12.11 -14.20
CA GLU A 60 -3.84 12.04 -13.27
C GLU A 60 -5.03 11.32 -13.89
N TYR A 61 -5.39 11.67 -15.11
CA TYR A 61 -6.53 11.06 -15.83
C TYR A 61 -6.33 9.55 -16.05
N GLU A 62 -5.14 9.13 -16.45
CA GLU A 62 -4.81 7.73 -16.70
C GLU A 62 -4.81 6.93 -15.40
N ILE A 63 -4.28 7.50 -14.33
CA ILE A 63 -4.28 6.90 -12.98
C ILE A 63 -5.73 6.78 -12.46
N GLU A 64 -6.55 7.81 -12.62
CA GLU A 64 -7.96 7.77 -12.23
C GLU A 64 -8.71 6.66 -12.98
N LYS A 65 -8.53 6.56 -14.29
CA LYS A 65 -9.13 5.51 -15.12
C LYS A 65 -8.69 4.11 -14.67
N PHE A 66 -7.40 3.93 -14.43
CA PHE A 66 -6.83 2.67 -13.95
C PHE A 66 -7.40 2.30 -12.57
N ASN A 67 -7.31 3.21 -11.62
CA ASN A 67 -7.77 3.01 -10.25
C ASN A 67 -9.29 2.80 -10.16
N THR A 68 -10.08 3.47 -11.01
CA THR A 68 -11.54 3.25 -11.08
C THR A 68 -11.88 1.81 -11.43
N ASN A 69 -11.18 1.23 -12.39
CA ASN A 69 -11.39 -0.17 -12.79
C ASN A 69 -10.95 -1.14 -11.67
N LEU A 70 -9.76 -0.93 -11.13
CA LEU A 70 -9.22 -1.73 -10.02
C LEU A 70 -10.15 -1.69 -8.79
N TYR A 71 -10.55 -0.49 -8.37
CA TYR A 71 -11.47 -0.27 -7.24
C TYR A 71 -12.77 -1.07 -7.36
N LYS A 72 -13.44 -0.99 -8.52
CA LYS A 72 -14.72 -1.70 -8.74
C LYS A 72 -14.55 -3.20 -8.56
N ASN A 73 -13.51 -3.77 -9.14
CA ASN A 73 -13.25 -5.20 -9.05
C ASN A 73 -12.91 -5.64 -7.62
N ILE A 74 -12.12 -4.85 -6.88
CA ILE A 74 -11.80 -5.14 -5.48
C ILE A 74 -13.07 -5.07 -4.62
N VAL A 75 -13.89 -4.01 -4.78
CA VAL A 75 -15.18 -3.87 -4.06
C VAL A 75 -16.07 -5.09 -4.28
N ASP A 76 -16.20 -5.57 -5.52
CA ASP A 76 -17.06 -6.71 -5.84
C ASP A 76 -16.52 -7.99 -5.18
N LYS A 77 -15.22 -8.22 -5.20
CA LYS A 77 -14.62 -9.41 -4.56
C LYS A 77 -14.69 -9.36 -3.03
N ILE A 78 -14.57 -8.18 -2.40
CA ILE A 78 -14.80 -8.06 -0.95
C ILE A 78 -16.26 -8.40 -0.60
N LYS A 79 -17.24 -7.94 -1.41
CA LYS A 79 -18.67 -8.31 -1.23
C LYS A 79 -18.92 -9.81 -1.40
N GLU A 80 -18.13 -10.49 -2.23
CA GLU A 80 -18.14 -11.94 -2.40
C GLU A 80 -17.37 -12.69 -1.27
N GLU A 81 -16.99 -11.98 -0.21
CA GLU A 81 -16.25 -12.49 0.96
C GLU A 81 -14.84 -13.00 0.66
N TYR A 82 -14.16 -12.45 -0.33
CA TYR A 82 -12.74 -12.68 -0.53
C TYR A 82 -11.91 -11.75 0.35
N PHE A 83 -10.75 -12.24 0.77
CA PHE A 83 -9.68 -11.41 1.33
C PHE A 83 -8.84 -10.87 0.16
N PRO A 84 -8.84 -9.57 -0.11
CA PRO A 84 -8.08 -9.00 -1.21
C PRO A 84 -6.62 -8.82 -0.83
N ILE A 85 -5.72 -9.25 -1.72
CA ILE A 85 -4.29 -8.97 -1.69
C ILE A 85 -3.96 -8.27 -2.99
N MET A 86 -3.50 -7.02 -2.94
CA MET A 86 -3.03 -6.31 -4.12
C MET A 86 -1.51 -6.37 -4.20
N ILE A 87 -1.00 -6.69 -5.38
CA ILE A 87 0.39 -6.53 -5.75
C ILE A 87 0.42 -5.34 -6.70
N GLY A 88 0.84 -4.18 -6.19
CA GLY A 88 0.86 -2.94 -6.97
C GLY A 88 2.20 -2.72 -7.67
N GLY A 89 2.16 -1.92 -8.72
CA GLY A 89 3.34 -1.31 -9.30
C GLY A 89 3.77 -0.13 -8.44
N ASP A 90 3.49 1.11 -8.85
CA ASP A 90 3.69 2.26 -7.98
C ASP A 90 2.58 2.40 -6.92
N HIS A 91 2.86 3.15 -5.86
CA HIS A 91 1.99 3.26 -4.68
C HIS A 91 0.66 3.98 -4.95
N SER A 92 0.48 4.65 -6.12
CA SER A 92 -0.79 5.30 -6.46
C SER A 92 -1.96 4.31 -6.60
N ALA A 93 -1.69 3.03 -6.87
CA ALA A 93 -2.70 1.98 -6.94
C ALA A 93 -3.37 1.70 -5.59
N ALA A 94 -2.70 1.98 -4.47
CA ALA A 94 -3.25 1.79 -3.13
C ALA A 94 -4.45 2.69 -2.82
N ILE A 95 -4.65 3.79 -3.55
CA ILE A 95 -5.88 4.59 -3.44
C ILE A 95 -7.10 3.70 -3.75
N ALA A 96 -7.01 2.87 -4.78
CA ALA A 96 -8.11 1.98 -5.18
C ALA A 96 -8.36 0.89 -4.14
N SER A 97 -7.33 0.20 -3.66
CA SER A 97 -7.46 -0.93 -2.74
C SER A 97 -7.93 -0.50 -1.35
N ALA A 98 -7.31 0.53 -0.77
CA ALA A 98 -7.67 1.04 0.54
C ALA A 98 -9.11 1.60 0.57
N LEU A 99 -9.50 2.40 -0.44
CA LEU A 99 -10.85 2.93 -0.53
C LEU A 99 -11.89 1.86 -0.87
N ALA A 100 -11.53 0.78 -1.59
CA ALA A 100 -12.41 -0.37 -1.79
C ALA A 100 -12.68 -1.10 -0.46
N SER A 101 -11.63 -1.27 0.36
CA SER A 101 -11.77 -1.81 1.71
C SER A 101 -12.69 -0.95 2.57
N ALA A 102 -12.50 0.38 2.56
CA ALA A 102 -13.33 1.34 3.30
C ALA A 102 -14.78 1.43 2.78
N LYS A 103 -15.02 1.14 1.49
CA LYS A 103 -16.37 1.12 0.91
C LYS A 103 -17.23 0.00 1.47
N VAL A 104 -16.65 -1.18 1.65
CA VAL A 104 -17.39 -2.37 2.09
C VAL A 104 -17.36 -2.51 3.61
N ASN A 105 -16.23 -2.22 4.23
CA ASN A 105 -16.01 -2.37 5.67
C ASN A 105 -16.04 -1.01 6.36
N ILE A 106 -17.19 -0.45 6.59
CA ILE A 106 -17.35 0.85 7.26
C ILE A 106 -16.43 0.96 8.51
N ASP A 107 -15.74 2.10 8.66
CA ASP A 107 -14.79 2.36 9.75
C ASP A 107 -13.55 1.45 9.71
N VAL A 108 -12.74 1.61 8.70
CA VAL A 108 -11.44 0.96 8.50
C VAL A 108 -10.31 1.84 9.03
N GLY A 109 -9.28 1.22 9.64
CA GLY A 109 -8.00 1.85 9.88
C GLY A 109 -6.98 1.46 8.82
N ILE A 110 -5.86 2.17 8.76
CA ILE A 110 -4.78 1.87 7.81
C ILE A 110 -3.41 1.94 8.49
N ILE A 111 -2.56 0.98 8.18
CA ILE A 111 -1.14 1.01 8.50
C ILE A 111 -0.39 1.07 7.17
N TRP A 112 0.39 2.13 7.00
CA TRP A 112 1.20 2.47 5.84
C TRP A 112 2.66 2.26 6.17
N ILE A 113 3.25 1.21 5.64
CA ILE A 113 4.62 0.78 5.92
C ILE A 113 5.47 1.24 4.75
N ASP A 114 6.33 2.25 4.94
CA ASP A 114 6.90 3.02 3.85
C ASP A 114 8.06 3.91 4.33
N ALA A 115 9.04 4.15 3.45
CA ALA A 115 10.09 5.17 3.69
C ALA A 115 9.56 6.59 3.60
N HIS A 116 8.46 6.79 2.89
CA HIS A 116 7.80 8.07 2.63
C HIS A 116 6.53 8.22 3.46
N THR A 117 5.92 9.38 3.44
CA THR A 117 4.62 9.58 4.09
C THR A 117 3.46 9.59 3.12
N ASP A 118 3.74 9.78 1.83
CA ASP A 118 2.77 9.84 0.74
C ASP A 118 1.59 10.77 1.03
N TYR A 119 1.91 11.85 1.75
CA TYR A 119 0.95 12.83 2.25
C TYR A 119 1.05 14.19 1.55
N ASN A 120 1.67 14.20 0.37
CA ASN A 120 1.66 15.36 -0.51
C ASN A 120 0.26 15.63 -1.08
N THR A 121 0.03 16.85 -1.51
CA THR A 121 -1.11 17.27 -2.32
C THR A 121 -0.61 17.82 -3.65
N PHE A 122 -1.49 18.13 -4.58
CA PHE A 122 -1.09 18.81 -5.83
C PHE A 122 -0.42 20.18 -5.60
N GLU A 123 -0.69 20.84 -4.46
CA GLU A 123 -0.05 22.09 -4.10
C GLU A 123 1.35 21.89 -3.51
N THR A 124 1.59 20.81 -2.78
CA THR A 124 2.84 20.59 -2.05
C THR A 124 3.85 19.71 -2.77
N THR A 125 3.39 18.82 -3.66
CA THR A 125 4.31 17.96 -4.40
C THR A 125 5.37 18.75 -5.19
N VAL A 126 6.63 18.39 -5.03
CA VAL A 126 7.74 18.98 -5.75
C VAL A 126 7.87 18.40 -7.16
N THR A 127 7.59 17.10 -7.28
CA THR A 127 7.82 16.32 -8.51
C THR A 127 6.59 16.23 -9.41
N GLY A 128 5.37 16.38 -8.86
CA GLY A 128 4.12 16.07 -9.54
C GLY A 128 3.85 14.56 -9.70
N ASN A 129 4.67 13.73 -9.10
CA ASN A 129 4.50 12.28 -9.09
C ASN A 129 3.38 11.88 -8.12
N ILE A 130 2.33 11.25 -8.64
CA ILE A 130 1.12 10.96 -7.86
C ILE A 130 1.35 9.83 -6.84
N HIS A 131 2.38 8.99 -7.01
CA HIS A 131 2.66 7.96 -6.02
C HIS A 131 3.03 8.53 -4.63
N GLY A 132 3.45 9.79 -4.52
CA GLY A 132 3.67 10.48 -3.23
C GLY A 132 2.44 11.18 -2.64
N LEU A 133 1.22 10.94 -3.18
CA LEU A 133 -0.02 11.59 -2.76
C LEU A 133 -1.10 10.63 -2.22
N PRO A 134 -0.96 9.29 -2.33
CA PRO A 134 -2.09 8.39 -2.14
C PRO A 134 -2.66 8.43 -0.72
N LEU A 135 -1.84 8.51 0.31
CA LEU A 135 -2.35 8.47 1.68
C LEU A 135 -3.14 9.73 2.04
N ALA A 136 -2.74 10.90 1.55
CA ALA A 136 -3.52 12.13 1.67
C ALA A 136 -4.89 11.99 0.98
N ALA A 137 -4.93 11.34 -0.19
CA ALA A 137 -6.18 11.09 -0.92
C ALA A 137 -7.09 10.10 -0.17
N ILE A 138 -6.54 9.01 0.35
CA ILE A 138 -7.25 7.98 1.13
C ILE A 138 -7.87 8.59 2.39
N ASN A 139 -7.17 9.54 3.03
CA ASN A 139 -7.66 10.27 4.19
C ASN A 139 -8.61 11.43 3.83
N GLY A 140 -8.78 11.75 2.56
CA GLY A 140 -9.59 12.89 2.10
C GLY A 140 -9.01 14.24 2.51
N TYR A 141 -7.70 14.31 2.75
CA TYR A 141 -7.00 15.52 3.16
C TYR A 141 -7.16 16.61 2.10
N LYS A 142 -7.51 17.83 2.52
CA LYS A 142 -7.79 18.98 1.64
C LYS A 142 -8.70 18.65 0.44
N ASN A 143 -9.65 17.73 0.62
CA ASN A 143 -10.58 17.31 -0.42
C ASN A 143 -9.87 16.78 -1.69
N SER A 144 -8.84 15.96 -1.53
CA SER A 144 -8.08 15.39 -2.65
C SER A 144 -8.99 14.85 -3.75
N GLU A 145 -8.70 15.26 -4.96
CA GLU A 145 -9.48 14.90 -6.15
C GLU A 145 -9.20 13.46 -6.64
N LEU A 146 -8.08 12.85 -6.22
CA LEU A 146 -7.64 11.50 -6.64
C LEU A 146 -8.58 10.34 -6.23
N ARG A 147 -9.73 10.64 -5.64
CA ARG A 147 -10.73 9.68 -5.17
C ARG A 147 -12.13 9.85 -5.78
N TYR A 148 -12.26 10.45 -6.93
CA TYR A 148 -13.57 10.73 -7.58
C TYR A 148 -14.50 9.53 -7.71
N TYR A 149 -13.95 8.34 -7.94
CA TYR A 149 -14.71 7.11 -8.07
C TYR A 149 -15.22 6.55 -6.73
N HIS A 150 -14.81 7.14 -5.61
CA HIS A 150 -15.17 6.68 -4.28
C HIS A 150 -16.31 7.54 -3.69
N ASP A 151 -17.45 6.90 -3.46
CA ASP A 151 -18.64 7.50 -2.87
C ASP A 151 -18.86 7.09 -1.39
N GLY A 152 -17.85 6.47 -0.78
CA GLY A 152 -17.85 6.01 0.61
C GLY A 152 -17.19 7.00 1.57
N LYS A 153 -17.04 6.54 2.82
CA LYS A 153 -16.26 7.25 3.82
C LYS A 153 -14.77 7.10 3.55
N VAL A 154 -14.02 8.15 3.74
CA VAL A 154 -12.55 8.11 3.77
C VAL A 154 -12.05 7.41 5.04
N ILE A 155 -10.82 6.91 5.01
CA ILE A 155 -10.16 6.42 6.21
C ILE A 155 -9.74 7.62 7.06
N GLN A 156 -10.12 7.63 8.35
CA GLN A 156 -9.87 8.78 9.20
C GLN A 156 -8.38 8.91 9.54
N PRO A 157 -7.79 10.13 9.48
CA PRO A 157 -6.40 10.36 9.86
C PRO A 157 -6.05 9.83 11.27
N SER A 158 -6.97 9.96 12.23
CA SER A 158 -6.80 9.43 13.59
C SER A 158 -6.72 7.91 13.70
N ARG A 159 -6.95 7.19 12.61
CA ARG A 159 -6.83 5.73 12.46
C ARG A 159 -5.83 5.34 11.38
N THR A 160 -4.96 6.28 11.05
CA THR A 160 -3.89 6.14 10.04
C THR A 160 -2.55 6.18 10.75
N VAL A 161 -1.73 5.17 10.52
CA VAL A 161 -0.39 5.06 11.07
C VAL A 161 0.60 4.82 9.94
N ILE A 162 1.66 5.62 9.90
CA ILE A 162 2.79 5.48 8.98
C ILE A 162 3.96 4.90 9.77
N ILE A 163 4.64 3.90 9.21
CA ILE A 163 5.77 3.21 9.85
C ILE A 163 6.96 3.20 8.90
N GLY A 164 8.11 3.71 9.34
CA GLY A 164 9.37 3.69 8.59
C GLY A 164 9.73 5.00 7.90
N ALA A 165 8.89 6.03 8.02
CA ALA A 165 9.12 7.32 7.35
C ALA A 165 10.50 7.91 7.69
N ARG A 166 11.26 8.27 6.64
CA ARG A 166 12.58 8.92 6.76
C ARG A 166 12.87 9.92 5.64
N SER A 167 12.09 9.88 4.57
CA SER A 167 12.15 10.82 3.45
C SER A 167 10.83 11.56 3.36
N ILE A 168 10.80 12.81 3.79
CA ILE A 168 9.59 13.64 3.87
C ILE A 168 9.91 15.01 3.30
N ASP A 169 9.22 15.43 2.26
CA ASP A 169 9.35 16.75 1.66
C ASP A 169 9.03 17.87 2.68
N ASP A 170 9.73 19.02 2.60
CA ASP A 170 9.52 20.10 3.58
C ASP A 170 8.07 20.61 3.60
N ALA A 171 7.43 20.75 2.44
CA ALA A 171 6.04 21.16 2.36
C ALA A 171 5.04 20.07 2.82
N GLU A 172 5.43 18.81 2.74
CA GLU A 172 4.66 17.64 3.20
C GLU A 172 4.66 17.54 4.72
N LYS A 173 5.76 17.91 5.38
CA LYS A 173 5.87 17.91 6.86
C LYS A 173 4.72 18.65 7.53
N ASP A 174 4.30 19.79 6.97
CA ASP A 174 3.17 20.54 7.50
C ASP A 174 1.83 19.79 7.26
N ASN A 175 1.66 19.16 6.11
CA ASN A 175 0.47 18.34 5.84
C ASN A 175 0.35 17.20 6.86
N VAL A 176 1.42 16.46 7.09
CA VAL A 176 1.47 15.36 8.08
C VAL A 176 1.18 15.89 9.48
N LYS A 177 1.87 16.94 9.90
CA LYS A 177 1.74 17.54 11.25
C LYS A 177 0.31 17.96 11.59
N TYR A 178 -0.42 18.51 10.62
CA TYR A 178 -1.78 19.02 10.85
C TYR A 178 -2.89 18.04 10.45
N SER A 179 -2.55 16.88 9.91
CA SER A 179 -3.53 15.88 9.48
C SER A 179 -4.17 15.10 10.63
N GLY A 180 -3.41 14.82 11.67
CA GLY A 180 -3.79 13.92 12.77
C GLY A 180 -3.41 12.46 12.55
N VAL A 181 -2.57 12.15 11.54
CA VAL A 181 -1.96 10.84 11.36
C VAL A 181 -0.86 10.60 12.38
N THR A 182 -0.62 9.35 12.74
CA THR A 182 0.52 8.96 13.58
C THR A 182 1.68 8.51 12.71
N VAL A 183 2.88 8.98 12.99
CA VAL A 183 4.10 8.61 12.25
C VAL A 183 5.10 8.00 13.20
N PHE A 184 5.60 6.82 12.86
CA PHE A 184 6.77 6.19 13.44
C PHE A 184 7.88 6.17 12.38
N THR A 185 8.98 6.82 12.68
CA THR A 185 10.15 6.89 11.79
C THR A 185 11.00 5.63 11.88
N THR A 186 11.94 5.45 10.94
CA THR A 186 12.96 4.39 11.06
C THR A 186 13.77 4.54 12.36
N GLN A 187 13.97 5.78 12.82
CA GLN A 187 14.64 6.03 14.11
C GLN A 187 13.81 5.51 15.29
N ASP A 188 12.47 5.70 15.26
CA ASP A 188 11.59 5.13 16.29
C ASP A 188 11.65 3.59 16.32
N ILE A 189 11.77 2.95 15.14
CA ILE A 189 11.93 1.48 15.06
C ILE A 189 13.25 1.06 15.73
N LYS A 190 14.34 1.76 15.44
CA LYS A 190 15.66 1.48 16.06
C LYS A 190 15.66 1.67 17.58
N GLU A 191 14.91 2.63 18.08
CA GLU A 191 14.87 2.96 19.52
C GLU A 191 13.91 2.08 20.33
N LYS A 192 12.75 1.77 19.77
CA LYS A 192 11.65 1.08 20.49
C LYS A 192 11.52 -0.40 20.15
N GLY A 193 12.05 -0.81 18.99
CA GLY A 193 11.88 -2.14 18.41
C GLY A 193 10.54 -2.31 17.67
N ILE A 194 10.53 -3.26 16.74
CA ILE A 194 9.40 -3.50 15.83
C ILE A 194 8.13 -3.90 16.59
N GLU A 195 8.24 -4.80 17.57
CA GLU A 195 7.08 -5.29 18.32
C GLU A 195 6.31 -4.14 19.01
N ALA A 196 7.03 -3.24 19.68
CA ALA A 196 6.40 -2.09 20.35
C ALA A 196 5.74 -1.11 19.36
N ILE A 197 6.38 -0.87 18.21
CA ILE A 197 5.81 -0.01 17.15
C ILE A 197 4.55 -0.65 16.55
N MET A 198 4.59 -1.94 16.25
CA MET A 198 3.45 -2.65 15.68
C MET A 198 2.28 -2.78 16.66
N ASP A 199 2.54 -3.00 17.95
CA ASP A 199 1.52 -2.99 19.00
C ASP A 199 0.78 -1.66 19.05
N GLU A 200 1.51 -0.55 19.03
CA GLU A 200 0.92 0.79 19.07
C GLU A 200 0.19 1.10 17.75
N ALA A 201 0.74 0.73 16.60
CA ALA A 201 0.12 0.92 15.30
C ALA A 201 -1.20 0.15 15.18
N PHE A 202 -1.24 -1.12 15.56
CA PHE A 202 -2.47 -1.92 15.54
C PHE A 202 -3.51 -1.40 16.53
N LYS A 203 -3.09 -0.90 17.69
CA LYS A 203 -3.99 -0.28 18.68
C LYS A 203 -4.62 1.00 18.13
N ILE A 204 -3.85 1.87 17.47
CA ILE A 204 -4.34 3.13 16.89
C ILE A 204 -5.25 2.83 15.69
N ALA A 205 -4.75 2.10 14.69
CA ALA A 205 -5.49 1.80 13.47
C ALA A 205 -6.71 0.92 13.73
N GLY A 206 -6.66 0.02 14.73
CA GLY A 206 -7.76 -0.84 15.12
C GLY A 206 -8.82 -0.18 16.01
N TYR A 207 -8.57 1.02 16.54
CA TYR A 207 -9.47 1.64 17.50
C TYR A 207 -10.84 1.98 16.90
N LYS A 208 -11.88 1.31 17.38
CA LYS A 208 -13.26 1.44 16.91
C LYS A 208 -13.40 1.25 15.39
N THR A 209 -12.64 0.31 14.82
CA THR A 209 -12.71 -0.05 13.41
C THR A 209 -13.27 -1.46 13.23
N LYS A 210 -13.63 -1.80 12.00
CA LYS A 210 -13.96 -3.19 11.60
C LYS A 210 -12.70 -4.01 11.34
N GLY A 211 -11.57 -3.34 11.16
CA GLY A 211 -10.26 -3.90 10.93
C GLY A 211 -9.36 -2.94 10.19
N ILE A 212 -8.23 -3.42 9.77
CA ILE A 212 -7.11 -2.64 9.29
C ILE A 212 -6.79 -3.02 7.84
N HIS A 213 -6.61 -2.03 6.99
CA HIS A 213 -5.94 -2.18 5.70
C HIS A 213 -4.44 -2.01 5.91
N ILE A 214 -3.65 -2.93 5.40
CA ILE A 214 -2.18 -2.86 5.41
C ILE A 214 -1.72 -2.48 4.01
N SER A 215 -0.90 -1.43 3.90
CA SER A 215 -0.16 -1.11 2.68
C SER A 215 1.32 -1.18 2.97
N TYR A 216 2.02 -2.07 2.26
CA TYR A 216 3.43 -2.38 2.46
C TYR A 216 4.22 -1.95 1.23
N ASP A 217 4.99 -0.87 1.36
CA ASP A 217 5.96 -0.44 0.37
C ASP A 217 7.30 -1.13 0.62
N LEU A 218 7.88 -1.69 -0.43
CA LEU A 218 9.18 -2.37 -0.33
C LEU A 218 10.35 -1.40 -0.11
N ASP A 219 10.16 -0.10 -0.36
CA ASP A 219 11.20 0.90 -0.15
C ASP A 219 11.43 1.27 1.33
N ILE A 220 10.60 0.77 2.26
CA ILE A 220 10.92 0.81 3.70
C ILE A 220 12.24 0.09 3.98
N ILE A 221 12.54 -0.96 3.20
CA ILE A 221 13.76 -1.77 3.33
C ILE A 221 14.95 -0.98 2.77
N ASP A 222 16.10 -1.11 3.42
CA ASP A 222 17.32 -0.48 2.96
C ASP A 222 17.72 -0.94 1.54
N PRO A 223 18.10 -0.04 0.62
CA PRO A 223 18.45 -0.40 -0.75
C PRO A 223 19.66 -1.32 -0.90
N ASP A 224 20.54 -1.43 0.10
CA ASP A 224 21.59 -2.43 0.10
C ASP A 224 21.04 -3.86 0.25
N VAL A 225 19.85 -3.98 0.83
CA VAL A 225 19.09 -5.23 1.03
C VAL A 225 18.08 -5.44 -0.08
N ALA A 226 17.26 -4.44 -0.40
CA ALA A 226 16.20 -4.49 -1.40
C ALA A 226 16.34 -3.37 -2.45
N PRO A 227 17.28 -3.50 -3.41
CA PRO A 227 17.57 -2.45 -4.40
C PRO A 227 16.45 -2.27 -5.45
N GLY A 228 15.55 -3.23 -5.59
CA GLY A 228 14.54 -3.29 -6.66
C GLY A 228 13.30 -2.44 -6.38
N VAL A 229 13.49 -1.15 -6.08
CA VAL A 229 12.43 -0.17 -5.88
C VAL A 229 12.64 1.07 -6.75
N SER A 230 11.57 1.84 -7.04
CA SER A 230 11.68 3.00 -7.92
C SER A 230 12.38 4.18 -7.25
N VAL A 231 12.11 4.43 -5.98
CA VAL A 231 12.67 5.54 -5.18
C VAL A 231 13.33 4.98 -3.92
N PRO A 232 14.60 4.51 -4.03
CA PRO A 232 15.31 3.92 -2.91
C PRO A 232 15.75 4.99 -1.90
N GLU A 233 15.55 4.71 -0.61
CA GLU A 233 15.96 5.57 0.49
C GLU A 233 16.86 4.79 1.45
N PHE A 234 18.05 5.35 1.78
CA PHE A 234 18.99 4.72 2.71
C PHE A 234 18.51 4.82 4.16
N ASP A 235 19.21 4.12 5.06
CA ASP A 235 18.88 4.02 6.49
C ASP A 235 17.56 3.31 6.77
N GLY A 236 17.15 2.43 5.87
CA GLY A 236 15.96 1.59 5.97
C GLY A 236 16.10 0.45 6.98
N ILE A 237 15.08 -0.40 7.02
CA ILE A 237 15.11 -1.64 7.80
C ILE A 237 15.83 -2.75 7.02
N ASN A 238 16.35 -3.75 7.72
CA ASN A 238 16.92 -4.95 7.11
C ASN A 238 15.86 -6.02 6.81
N GLU A 239 16.27 -7.13 6.18
CA GLU A 239 15.35 -8.23 5.82
C GLU A 239 14.72 -8.89 7.07
N GLU A 240 15.47 -9.08 8.14
CA GLU A 240 14.96 -9.70 9.37
C GLU A 240 13.86 -8.80 9.99
N GLU A 241 14.09 -7.51 10.05
CA GLU A 241 13.13 -6.53 10.53
C GLU A 241 11.86 -6.49 9.64
N ALA A 242 12.02 -6.58 8.31
CA ALA A 242 10.91 -6.68 7.38
C ALA A 242 10.06 -7.95 7.62
N MET A 243 10.73 -9.08 7.88
CA MET A 243 10.05 -10.32 8.22
C MET A 243 9.35 -10.26 9.59
N GLN A 244 9.94 -9.59 10.59
CA GLN A 244 9.31 -9.38 11.92
C GLN A 244 8.03 -8.53 11.81
N ILE A 245 8.03 -7.46 11.01
CA ILE A 245 6.82 -6.67 10.73
C ILE A 245 5.74 -7.58 10.13
N ASN A 246 6.11 -8.37 9.12
CA ASN A 246 5.17 -9.26 8.45
C ASN A 246 4.66 -10.37 9.38
N GLU A 247 5.52 -10.94 10.22
CA GLU A 247 5.14 -11.92 11.25
C GLU A 247 4.13 -11.33 12.23
N TYR A 248 4.33 -10.10 12.66
CA TYR A 248 3.34 -9.41 13.50
C TYR A 248 1.98 -9.29 12.80
N ILE A 249 1.97 -8.88 11.53
CA ILE A 249 0.74 -8.77 10.72
C ILE A 249 0.02 -10.11 10.62
N ILE A 250 0.73 -11.20 10.30
CA ILE A 250 0.11 -12.53 10.15
C ILE A 250 -0.39 -13.09 11.47
N ASN A 251 0.28 -12.82 12.59
CA ASN A 251 -0.18 -13.21 13.92
C ASN A 251 -1.47 -12.46 14.33
N HIS A 252 -1.69 -11.25 13.77
CA HIS A 252 -2.88 -10.44 13.99
C HIS A 252 -3.84 -10.44 12.78
N MET A 253 -3.73 -11.42 11.88
CA MET A 253 -4.49 -11.50 10.62
C MET A 253 -6.01 -11.38 10.81
N GLN A 254 -6.54 -11.75 11.98
CA GLN A 254 -7.98 -11.60 12.28
C GLN A 254 -8.43 -10.13 12.20
N SER A 255 -7.56 -9.19 12.53
CA SER A 255 -7.84 -7.75 12.47
C SER A 255 -7.54 -7.12 11.11
N VAL A 256 -6.89 -7.85 10.19
CA VAL A 256 -6.54 -7.33 8.85
C VAL A 256 -7.67 -7.59 7.86
N LEU A 257 -8.09 -6.60 7.11
CA LEU A 257 -9.17 -6.69 6.11
C LEU A 257 -8.66 -6.87 4.68
N SER A 258 -7.48 -6.32 4.39
CA SER A 258 -6.85 -6.30 3.07
C SER A 258 -5.36 -6.03 3.20
N TYR A 259 -4.59 -6.40 2.19
CA TYR A 259 -3.14 -6.24 2.18
C TYR A 259 -2.66 -5.82 0.81
N ASP A 260 -1.78 -4.81 0.75
CA ASP A 260 -1.09 -4.38 -0.46
C ASP A 260 0.42 -4.58 -0.30
N LEU A 261 1.10 -5.02 -1.36
CA LEU A 261 2.55 -4.97 -1.52
C LEU A 261 2.86 -4.18 -2.78
N VAL A 262 3.67 -3.12 -2.67
CA VAL A 262 3.87 -2.16 -3.76
C VAL A 262 5.35 -1.82 -3.98
N GLU A 263 5.63 -1.09 -5.07
CA GLU A 263 6.91 -0.49 -5.48
C GLU A 263 8.01 -1.49 -5.88
N PHE A 264 7.70 -2.78 -6.06
CA PHE A 264 8.70 -3.67 -6.67
C PHE A 264 8.99 -3.27 -8.12
N ASN A 265 10.24 -2.89 -8.37
CA ASN A 265 10.72 -2.54 -9.71
C ASN A 265 11.79 -3.55 -10.19
N PRO A 266 11.42 -4.55 -11.01
CA PRO A 266 12.34 -5.59 -11.45
C PRO A 266 13.49 -5.08 -12.32
N LEU A 267 13.35 -3.90 -12.94
CA LEU A 267 14.44 -3.31 -13.74
C LEU A 267 15.57 -2.72 -12.89
N ARG A 268 15.33 -2.55 -11.60
CA ARG A 268 16.30 -2.03 -10.62
C ARG A 268 16.79 -3.10 -9.66
N ASP A 269 16.16 -4.28 -9.67
CA ASP A 269 16.53 -5.37 -8.78
C ASP A 269 17.87 -5.99 -9.20
N VAL A 270 18.65 -6.41 -8.21
CA VAL A 270 19.97 -7.02 -8.38
C VAL A 270 19.90 -8.42 -7.80
N ASP A 271 20.28 -9.42 -8.59
CA ASP A 271 20.30 -10.82 -8.18
C ASP A 271 18.97 -11.33 -7.60
N ARG A 272 17.85 -10.72 -8.00
CA ARG A 272 16.49 -11.03 -7.51
C ARG A 272 16.34 -10.88 -5.98
N LYS A 273 17.12 -10.03 -5.34
CA LYS A 273 17.07 -9.83 -3.89
C LYS A 273 15.71 -9.33 -3.42
N THR A 274 15.25 -8.22 -4.00
CA THR A 274 13.97 -7.61 -3.65
C THR A 274 12.81 -8.53 -3.99
N GLU A 275 12.87 -9.18 -5.14
CA GLU A 275 11.87 -10.15 -5.56
C GLU A 275 11.72 -11.31 -4.56
N GLN A 276 12.83 -11.88 -4.06
CA GLN A 276 12.79 -12.97 -3.10
C GLN A 276 12.16 -12.53 -1.77
N ILE A 277 12.49 -11.33 -1.29
CA ILE A 277 11.87 -10.75 -0.10
C ILE A 277 10.37 -10.56 -0.33
N ALA A 278 9.98 -9.95 -1.45
CA ALA A 278 8.58 -9.73 -1.80
C ALA A 278 7.78 -11.03 -1.87
N LEU A 279 8.33 -12.08 -2.50
CA LEU A 279 7.69 -13.40 -2.58
C LEU A 279 7.55 -14.06 -1.20
N ASN A 280 8.54 -13.90 -0.32
CA ASN A 280 8.48 -14.43 1.05
C ASN A 280 7.38 -13.75 1.86
N LEU A 281 7.30 -12.41 1.81
CA LEU A 281 6.25 -11.62 2.47
C LEU A 281 4.86 -12.06 1.97
N LEU A 282 4.67 -12.09 0.64
CA LEU A 282 3.40 -12.49 0.03
C LEU A 282 3.00 -13.93 0.38
N ALA A 283 3.94 -14.88 0.32
CA ALA A 283 3.65 -16.28 0.63
C ALA A 283 3.14 -16.48 2.06
N GLN A 284 3.71 -15.75 3.01
CA GLN A 284 3.30 -15.79 4.42
C GLN A 284 1.90 -15.19 4.59
N VAL A 285 1.65 -14.01 4.00
CA VAL A 285 0.34 -13.32 4.08
C VAL A 285 -0.75 -14.15 3.42
N ILE A 286 -0.52 -14.71 2.24
CA ILE A 286 -1.48 -15.57 1.54
C ILE A 286 -1.88 -16.76 2.43
N ARG A 287 -0.92 -17.49 2.98
CA ARG A 287 -1.18 -18.64 3.88
C ARG A 287 -1.97 -18.22 5.12
N ALA A 288 -1.61 -17.10 5.73
CA ALA A 288 -2.31 -16.59 6.91
C ALA A 288 -3.76 -16.18 6.57
N ALA A 289 -3.97 -15.52 5.44
CA ALA A 289 -5.30 -15.10 4.98
C ALA A 289 -6.20 -16.31 4.63
N GLU A 290 -5.67 -17.34 3.98
CA GLU A 290 -6.40 -18.58 3.70
C GLU A 290 -6.84 -19.31 4.97
N ASN A 291 -6.02 -19.27 6.02
CA ASN A 291 -6.30 -19.86 7.33
C ASN A 291 -7.19 -18.96 8.22
N LYS A 292 -7.43 -17.71 7.81
CA LYS A 292 -8.28 -16.77 8.54
C LYS A 292 -9.70 -17.34 8.65
N LYS A 293 -10.24 -17.36 9.88
CA LYS A 293 -11.63 -17.75 10.11
C LYS A 293 -12.57 -16.69 9.52
N LYS A 294 -13.69 -17.12 8.93
CA LYS A 294 -14.75 -16.19 8.54
C LYS A 294 -15.24 -15.42 9.78
N TRP A 295 -15.46 -14.12 9.63
CA TRP A 295 -16.12 -13.33 10.67
C TRP A 295 -17.52 -13.91 10.89
N GLU A 296 -17.74 -14.51 12.07
CA GLU A 296 -19.09 -14.76 12.54
C GLU A 296 -19.67 -13.39 12.93
N HIS A 297 -20.59 -12.87 12.15
CA HIS A 297 -21.42 -11.74 12.55
C HIS A 297 -22.27 -12.18 13.74
N LYS A 298 -21.75 -12.10 14.95
CA LYS A 298 -22.60 -12.06 16.14
C LYS A 298 -23.29 -10.70 16.13
N ILE A 299 -24.48 -10.65 15.52
CA ILE A 299 -25.45 -9.59 15.77
C ILE A 299 -25.83 -9.73 17.23
N THR A 300 -25.19 -8.99 18.12
CA THR A 300 -25.68 -8.74 19.46
C THR A 300 -26.70 -7.61 19.32
N TYR A 301 -28.00 -7.98 19.38
CA TYR A 301 -29.10 -7.05 19.50
C TYR A 301 -29.03 -6.28 20.81
#